data_2af65d1ab00974e167082221464adb69
#
_entry.id   2af65d1ab00974e167082221464adb69
#
_cell.length_a   1.000
_cell.length_b   1.000
_cell.length_c   1.000
_cell.angle_alpha   90.00
_cell.angle_beta   90.00
_cell.angle_gamma   90.00
#
_symmetry.space_group_name_H-M   'P 1'
#
loop_
_entity.id
_entity.type
_entity.pdbx_description
1 polymer ?
#
loop_
_entity_poly.entity_id
_entity_poly.type
_entity_poly.pdbx_seq_one_letter_code
_entity_poly.pdbx_strand_id
1 'polypeptide(L)' 'MKSRVQELAEKISMSCDEFVGEMRKRECSEPTALKIWRGEYESFDNFKDNDMNLSNLRKAAFVLRVTTGALLPN' A
#
# COMPACT_ATOMS: atom_id res chain seq x y z
N MET A 1 -7.62 -14.19 -2.94
CA MET A 1 -7.62 -13.14 -3.97
C MET A 1 -6.55 -12.12 -3.61
N LYS A 2 -5.77 -11.68 -4.60
CA LYS A 2 -4.70 -10.72 -4.35
C LYS A 2 -5.24 -9.30 -4.33
N SER A 3 -4.66 -8.47 -3.47
CA SER A 3 -4.98 -7.05 -3.49
C SER A 3 -4.33 -6.40 -4.71
N ARG A 4 -4.78 -5.18 -5.01
CA ARG A 4 -4.18 -4.41 -6.10
C ARG A 4 -2.70 -4.13 -5.83
N VAL A 5 -2.35 -3.87 -4.57
CA VAL A 5 -0.95 -3.65 -4.20
C VAL A 5 -0.12 -4.89 -4.49
N GLN A 6 -0.63 -6.07 -4.13
CA GLN A 6 0.09 -7.32 -4.39
C GLN A 6 0.28 -7.55 -5.89
N GLU A 7 -0.76 -7.27 -6.69
CA GLU A 7 -0.66 -7.42 -8.14
C GLU A 7 0.40 -6.49 -8.73
N LEU A 8 0.43 -5.24 -8.28
CA LEU A 8 1.41 -4.28 -8.76
C LEU A 8 2.82 -4.63 -8.31
N ALA A 9 2.95 -5.13 -7.08
CA ALA A 9 4.26 -5.57 -6.58
C ALA A 9 4.80 -6.74 -7.38
N GLU A 10 3.93 -7.67 -7.77
CA GLU A 10 4.34 -8.79 -8.61
C GLU A 10 4.91 -8.34 -9.95
N LYS A 11 4.34 -7.29 -10.53
CA LYS A 11 4.82 -6.79 -11.81
C LYS A 11 6.26 -6.28 -11.75
N ILE A 12 6.71 -5.86 -10.58
CA ILE A 12 8.08 -5.37 -10.38
C ILE A 12 8.90 -6.34 -9.54
N SER A 13 8.41 -7.56 -9.38
CA SER A 13 9.08 -8.63 -8.64
C SER A 13 9.41 -8.25 -7.20
N MET A 14 8.53 -7.51 -6.55
CA MET A 14 8.71 -7.08 -5.17
C MET A 14 7.95 -8.01 -4.22
N SER A 15 8.67 -8.56 -3.22
CA SER A 15 8.06 -9.40 -2.20
C SER A 15 7.41 -8.55 -1.10
N CYS A 16 6.60 -9.20 -0.26
CA CYS A 16 6.00 -8.53 0.89
C CYS A 16 7.06 -7.92 1.80
N ASP A 17 8.12 -8.69 2.10
CA ASP A 17 9.20 -8.21 2.97
C ASP A 17 9.89 -6.98 2.37
N GLU A 18 10.12 -6.98 1.07
CA GLU A 18 10.71 -5.84 0.40
C GLU A 18 9.79 -4.63 0.46
N PHE A 19 8.50 -4.84 0.22
CA PHE A 19 7.51 -3.77 0.28
C PHE A 19 7.48 -3.13 1.67
N VAL A 20 7.36 -3.97 2.70
CA VAL A 20 7.31 -3.50 4.09
C VAL A 20 8.60 -2.75 4.44
N GLY A 21 9.76 -3.29 4.03
CA GLY A 21 11.04 -2.65 4.28
C GLY A 21 11.12 -1.26 3.66
N GLU A 22 10.66 -1.10 2.41
CA GLU A 22 10.66 0.18 1.74
C GLU A 22 9.69 1.17 2.39
N MET A 23 8.53 0.67 2.84
CA MET A 23 7.57 1.53 3.54
C MET A 23 8.14 2.03 4.87
N ARG A 24 8.84 1.16 5.61
CA ARG A 24 9.45 1.55 6.87
C ARG A 24 10.52 2.63 6.69
N LYS A 25 11.26 2.59 5.60
CA LYS A 25 12.23 3.65 5.27
C LYS A 25 11.55 5.01 5.08
N ARG A 26 10.27 5.00 4.78
CA ARG A 26 9.48 6.22 4.57
C ARG A 26 8.59 6.53 5.75
N GLU A 27 8.96 6.04 6.93
CA GLU A 27 8.27 6.31 8.18
C GLU A 27 6.85 5.74 8.24
N CYS A 28 6.61 4.65 7.53
CA CYS A 28 5.35 3.92 7.62
C CYS A 28 5.58 2.68 8.49
N SER A 29 4.80 2.53 9.54
CA SER A 29 4.97 1.42 10.47
C SER A 29 4.67 0.08 9.79
N GLU A 30 5.26 -1.00 10.30
CA GLU A 30 5.04 -2.33 9.75
C GLU A 30 3.57 -2.74 9.75
N PRO A 31 2.79 -2.55 10.85
CA PRO A 31 1.38 -2.90 10.82
C PRO A 31 0.60 -2.18 9.73
N THR A 32 0.88 -0.89 9.54
CA THR A 32 0.21 -0.11 8.50
C THR A 32 0.62 -0.59 7.11
N ALA A 33 1.91 -0.87 6.92
CA ALA A 33 2.39 -1.38 5.63
C ALA A 33 1.75 -2.72 5.28
N LEU A 34 1.57 -3.60 6.28
CA LEU A 34 0.93 -4.88 6.07
C LEU A 34 -0.55 -4.73 5.72
N LYS A 35 -1.24 -3.78 6.34
CA LYS A 35 -2.63 -3.49 5.99
C LYS A 35 -2.74 -3.04 4.53
N ILE A 36 -1.84 -2.17 4.10
CA ILE A 36 -1.82 -1.72 2.71
C ILE A 36 -1.53 -2.89 1.78
N TRP A 37 -0.57 -3.74 2.14
CA TRP A 37 -0.24 -4.92 1.35
C TRP A 37 -1.45 -5.84 1.14
N ARG A 38 -2.26 -6.01 2.19
CA ARG A 38 -3.45 -6.86 2.14
C ARG A 38 -4.65 -6.20 1.48
N GLY A 39 -4.55 -4.93 1.13
CA GLY A 39 -5.65 -4.21 0.48
C GLY A 39 -6.76 -3.78 1.43
N GLU A 40 -6.49 -3.70 2.72
CA GLU A 40 -7.49 -3.31 3.70
C GLU A 40 -7.91 -1.84 3.59
N TYR A 41 -7.24 -1.09 2.72
CA TYR A 41 -7.60 0.29 2.42
C TYR A 41 -8.58 0.42 1.24
N GLU A 42 -8.94 -0.67 0.59
CA GLU A 42 -9.73 -0.62 -0.64
C GLU A 42 -11.14 -0.06 -0.43
N SER A 43 -11.66 -0.12 0.80
CA SER A 43 -12.91 0.55 1.12
C SER A 43 -12.64 2.02 1.42
N PHE A 44 -13.39 2.91 0.80
CA PHE A 44 -13.24 4.34 1.05
C PHE A 44 -13.41 4.69 2.53
N ASP A 45 -14.31 4.00 3.21
CA ASP A 45 -14.56 4.25 4.63
C ASP A 45 -13.36 3.93 5.49
N ASN A 46 -12.53 2.99 5.08
CA ASN A 46 -11.33 2.63 5.81
C ASN A 46 -10.32 3.78 5.91
N PHE A 47 -10.32 4.69 4.94
CA PHE A 47 -9.44 5.85 4.98
C PHE A 47 -9.77 6.78 6.14
N LYS A 48 -11.04 6.82 6.54
CA LYS A 48 -11.48 7.73 7.60
C LYS A 48 -11.21 7.17 8.99
N ASP A 49 -11.28 5.85 9.13
CA ASP A 49 -11.31 5.20 10.44
C ASP A 49 -10.01 4.51 10.82
N ASN A 50 -9.05 4.42 9.90
CA ASN A 50 -7.79 3.72 10.12
C ASN A 50 -6.61 4.67 9.99
N ASP A 51 -5.44 4.20 10.46
CA ASP A 51 -4.18 4.91 10.30
C ASP A 51 -3.72 4.99 8.85
N MET A 52 -4.39 4.28 7.96
CA MET A 52 -4.11 4.33 6.54
C MET A 52 -4.70 5.59 5.95
N ASN A 53 -3.95 6.65 5.98
CA ASN A 53 -4.37 7.90 5.38
C ASN A 53 -3.78 8.02 3.96
N LEU A 54 -4.20 9.06 3.27
CA LEU A 54 -3.75 9.30 1.90
C LEU A 54 -2.23 9.44 1.80
N SER A 55 -1.59 9.96 2.84
CA SER A 55 -0.14 10.10 2.87
C SER A 55 0.54 8.73 2.80
N ASN A 56 0.07 7.75 3.59
CA ASN A 56 0.63 6.41 3.57
C ASN A 56 0.39 5.73 2.23
N LEU A 57 -0.77 5.95 1.64
CA LEU A 57 -1.07 5.39 0.33
C LEU A 57 -0.17 5.98 -0.75
N ARG A 58 0.16 7.28 -0.65
CA ARG A 58 1.10 7.90 -1.58
C ARG A 58 2.49 7.29 -1.45
N LYS A 59 2.91 6.96 -0.24
CA LYS A 59 4.18 6.27 -0.02
C LYS A 59 4.19 4.92 -0.71
N ALA A 60 3.09 4.18 -0.59
CA ALA A 60 2.97 2.87 -1.25
C ALA A 60 3.02 3.03 -2.77
N ALA A 61 2.33 4.02 -3.31
CA ALA A 61 2.35 4.27 -4.74
C ALA A 61 3.77 4.58 -5.23
N PHE A 62 4.50 5.38 -4.46
CA PHE A 62 5.88 5.71 -4.79
C PHE A 62 6.75 4.45 -4.80
N VAL A 63 6.61 3.61 -3.78
CA VAL A 63 7.37 2.35 -3.68
C VAL A 63 7.07 1.45 -4.88
N LEU A 64 5.82 1.38 -5.29
CA LEU A 64 5.38 0.53 -6.40
C LEU A 64 5.57 1.18 -7.77
N ARG A 65 6.03 2.43 -7.81
CA ARG A 65 6.27 3.19 -9.04
C ARG A 65 5.00 3.38 -9.87
N VAL A 66 3.90 3.66 -9.20
CA VAL A 66 2.61 3.93 -9.84
C VAL A 66 2.03 5.21 -9.27
N THR A 67 0.95 5.69 -9.88
CA THR A 67 0.23 6.84 -9.33
C THR A 67 -0.63 6.39 -8.16
N THR A 68 -0.93 7.32 -7.24
CA THR A 68 -1.81 7.02 -6.13
C THR A 68 -3.18 6.54 -6.62
N GLY A 69 -3.67 7.12 -7.71
CA GLY A 69 -4.94 6.71 -8.29
C GLY A 69 -4.99 5.25 -8.70
N ALA A 70 -3.84 4.66 -9.04
CA ALA A 70 -3.77 3.24 -9.40
C ALA A 70 -4.08 2.31 -8.23
N LEU A 71 -3.95 2.81 -6.99
CA LEU A 71 -4.21 2.03 -5.79
C LEU A 71 -5.62 2.24 -5.24
N LEU A 72 -6.30 3.28 -5.67
CA LEU A 72 -7.62 3.61 -5.15
C LEU A 72 -8.70 2.78 -5.86
N PRO A 73 -9.76 2.40 -5.15
CA PRO A 73 -10.90 1.74 -5.79
C PRO A 73 -11.60 2.71 -6.72
N ASN A 74 -12.15 2.17 -7.76
CA ASN A 74 -12.91 2.97 -8.71
C ASN A 74 -14.28 3.32 -8.16
#